data_50c0510c8f83142504b60bae29bf6c98
#
_entry.id   50c0510c8f83142504b60bae29bf6c98
#
_cell.length_a   1.000
_cell.length_b   1.000
_cell.length_c   1.000
_cell.angle_alpha   90.00
_cell.angle_beta   90.00
_cell.angle_gamma   90.00
#
_symmetry.space_group_name_H-M   'P 1'
#
loop_
_entity.id
_entity.type
_entity.pdbx_description
1 polymer ?
#
loop_
_entity_poly.entity_id
_entity_poly.type
_entity_poly.pdbx_seq_one_letter_code
_entity_poly.pdbx_strand_id
1 'polypeptide(L)'
;MKLPLTKKHKAPVVPIVPRRMGFSFDGIQHNDYWFDNDPVLTHLLNILSLTFPDGERFFVDSVRALRDQVEDKDRQKDISGFIGQEAMHSLEHQAFNDLIADGKYDDIVAHALGVTNKLLAGARKYMSNRQQLAATAGLEHFTAILADAILRRPDLMKKMDPAVRDLWVWHAIEETEHKAVAYDLYTDCLLYTSDAADE
;
A
#
# COMPACT_ATOMS: atom_id res chain seq x y z
N MET A 1 -28.11 -27.05 -3.59
CA MET A 1 -27.01 -27.56 -2.73
C MET A 1 -26.30 -26.32 -2.16
N LYS A 2 -26.73 -25.89 -0.96
CA LYS A 2 -26.17 -24.69 -0.32
C LYS A 2 -24.74 -24.98 0.08
N LEU A 3 -23.78 -24.28 -0.53
CA LEU A 3 -22.41 -24.22 -0.04
C LEU A 3 -22.41 -23.64 1.38
N PRO A 4 -21.65 -24.20 2.32
CA PRO A 4 -21.56 -23.63 3.66
C PRO A 4 -20.83 -22.30 3.55
N LEU A 5 -21.60 -21.22 3.60
CA LEU A 5 -21.13 -19.87 3.72
C LEU A 5 -20.51 -19.65 5.11
N THR A 6 -19.39 -18.97 5.09
CA THR A 6 -18.75 -18.28 6.18
C THR A 6 -17.91 -19.11 7.14
N LYS A 7 -16.65 -19.28 6.80
CA LYS A 7 -15.64 -19.16 7.86
C LYS A 7 -15.77 -17.75 8.39
N LYS A 8 -16.28 -17.58 9.63
CA LYS A 8 -16.18 -16.30 10.34
C LYS A 8 -14.73 -15.86 10.24
N HIS A 9 -14.51 -14.74 9.58
CA HIS A 9 -13.19 -14.13 9.56
C HIS A 9 -12.78 -13.90 11.01
N LYS A 10 -11.68 -14.49 11.45
CA LYS A 10 -11.11 -14.10 12.74
C LYS A 10 -10.57 -12.70 12.53
N ALA A 11 -10.98 -11.76 13.37
CA ALA A 11 -10.37 -10.44 13.46
C ALA A 11 -8.84 -10.57 13.42
N PRO A 12 -8.13 -9.63 12.79
CA PRO A 12 -6.67 -9.65 12.78
C PRO A 12 -6.15 -9.76 14.20
N VAL A 13 -5.10 -10.58 14.39
CA VAL A 13 -4.48 -10.81 15.71
C VAL A 13 -3.89 -9.51 16.27
N VAL A 14 -3.58 -8.56 15.39
CA VAL A 14 -3.03 -7.24 15.74
C VAL A 14 -3.99 -6.18 15.22
N PRO A 15 -4.38 -5.19 16.06
CA PRO A 15 -5.23 -4.09 15.62
C PRO A 15 -4.53 -3.27 14.53
N ILE A 16 -5.26 -2.93 13.46
CA ILE A 16 -4.79 -2.04 12.41
C ILE A 16 -4.87 -0.60 12.94
N VAL A 17 -3.73 -0.03 13.34
CA VAL A 17 -3.65 1.29 13.98
C VAL A 17 -2.72 2.18 13.18
N PRO A 18 -3.19 3.32 12.63
CA PRO A 18 -2.34 4.27 11.94
C PRO A 18 -1.25 4.85 12.85
N ARG A 19 -0.01 4.88 12.38
CA ARG A 19 1.14 5.41 13.12
C ARG A 19 1.81 6.50 12.29
N ARG A 20 1.91 7.71 12.84
CA ARG A 20 2.71 8.76 12.26
C ARG A 20 4.11 8.69 12.85
N MET A 21 5.10 8.38 12.02
CA MET A 21 6.46 8.15 12.48
C MET A 21 7.30 9.42 12.48
N GLY A 22 7.14 10.30 11.48
CA GLY A 22 7.91 11.51 11.33
C GLY A 22 9.38 11.21 11.08
N PHE A 23 9.67 10.34 10.12
CA PHE A 23 11.05 10.00 9.76
C PHE A 23 11.83 11.22 9.31
N SER A 24 13.10 11.29 9.73
CA SER A 24 14.06 12.28 9.23
C SER A 24 15.08 11.57 8.34
N PHE A 25 15.37 12.18 7.21
CA PHE A 25 16.35 11.71 6.25
C PHE A 25 17.59 12.62 6.23
N ASP A 26 17.84 13.31 7.34
CA ASP A 26 19.00 14.18 7.51
C ASP A 26 20.31 13.40 7.33
N GLY A 27 21.20 13.92 6.48
CA GLY A 27 22.48 13.29 6.17
C GLY A 27 22.47 12.36 4.95
N ILE A 28 21.30 11.99 4.41
CA ILE A 28 21.20 11.29 3.14
C ILE A 28 21.25 12.30 2.01
N GLN A 29 22.14 12.06 1.05
CA GLN A 29 22.21 12.90 -0.15
C GLN A 29 21.37 12.28 -1.26
N HIS A 30 20.68 13.09 -2.06
CA HIS A 30 19.86 12.63 -3.19
C HIS A 30 20.64 11.77 -4.24
N ASN A 31 21.96 11.83 -4.23
CA ASN A 31 22.83 11.03 -5.12
C ASN A 31 23.38 9.77 -4.43
N ASP A 32 23.07 9.53 -3.18
CA ASP A 32 23.61 8.40 -2.44
C ASP A 32 22.94 7.09 -2.87
N TYR A 33 23.75 6.06 -3.03
CA TYR A 33 23.23 4.70 -3.19
C TYR A 33 23.08 4.09 -1.80
N TRP A 34 22.02 4.47 -1.12
CA TRP A 34 21.75 4.18 0.28
C TRP A 34 21.51 2.69 0.58
N PHE A 35 21.38 1.83 -0.44
CA PHE A 35 21.30 0.39 -0.28
C PHE A 35 22.64 -0.26 -0.67
N ASP A 36 23.51 -0.53 0.29
CA ASP A 36 24.79 -1.23 0.11
C ASP A 36 25.69 -0.62 -1.00
N ASN A 37 25.55 0.66 -1.26
CA ASN A 37 26.19 1.35 -2.40
C ASN A 37 25.84 0.71 -3.77
N ASP A 38 24.70 0.03 -3.88
CA ASP A 38 24.19 -0.60 -5.09
C ASP A 38 23.18 0.32 -5.78
N PRO A 39 23.48 0.81 -7.01
CA PRO A 39 22.57 1.70 -7.74
C PRO A 39 21.27 1.01 -8.17
N VAL A 40 21.31 -0.29 -8.49
CA VAL A 40 20.12 -1.01 -8.99
C VAL A 40 19.10 -1.18 -7.88
N LEU A 41 19.51 -1.67 -6.72
CA LEU A 41 18.63 -1.85 -5.56
C LEU A 41 18.12 -0.51 -5.05
N THR A 42 19.00 0.50 -4.95
CA THR A 42 18.60 1.85 -4.54
C THR A 42 17.53 2.43 -5.47
N HIS A 43 17.76 2.42 -6.79
CA HIS A 43 16.79 3.00 -7.72
C HIS A 43 15.50 2.18 -7.83
N LEU A 44 15.55 0.86 -7.69
CA LEU A 44 14.35 0.03 -7.63
C LEU A 44 13.42 0.47 -6.49
N LEU A 45 13.98 0.61 -5.29
CA LEU A 45 13.20 1.02 -4.12
C LEU A 45 12.80 2.50 -4.19
N ASN A 46 13.64 3.38 -4.74
CA ASN A 46 13.26 4.76 -5.01
C ASN A 46 12.03 4.86 -5.93
N ILE A 47 11.99 4.08 -7.02
CA ILE A 47 10.83 4.07 -7.94
C ILE A 47 9.58 3.55 -7.22
N LEU A 48 9.70 2.50 -6.43
CA LEU A 48 8.57 2.01 -5.64
C LEU A 48 8.06 3.09 -4.67
N SER A 49 8.97 3.72 -3.91
CA SER A 49 8.62 4.80 -2.99
C SER A 49 7.90 5.97 -3.71
N LEU A 50 8.39 6.37 -4.87
CA LEU A 50 7.79 7.45 -5.67
C LEU A 50 6.36 7.13 -6.12
N THR A 51 6.02 5.86 -6.32
CA THR A 51 4.69 5.44 -6.76
C THR A 51 3.68 5.27 -5.62
N PHE A 52 4.13 5.09 -4.38
CA PHE A 52 3.27 4.82 -3.23
C PHE A 52 2.27 5.95 -2.95
N PRO A 53 2.62 7.24 -2.85
CA PRO A 53 1.65 8.26 -2.45
C PRO A 53 0.41 8.33 -3.34
N ASP A 54 0.57 8.21 -4.67
CA ASP A 54 -0.54 8.23 -5.60
C ASP A 54 -1.25 6.86 -5.69
N GLY A 55 -0.51 5.76 -5.57
CA GLY A 55 -1.04 4.40 -5.51
C GLY A 55 -1.89 4.16 -4.28
N GLU A 56 -1.39 4.49 -3.11
CA GLU A 56 -2.09 4.35 -1.83
C GLU A 56 -3.33 5.25 -1.74
N ARG A 57 -3.26 6.45 -2.33
CA ARG A 57 -4.47 7.28 -2.50
C ARG A 57 -5.52 6.58 -3.36
N PHE A 58 -5.11 5.87 -4.41
CA PHE A 58 -6.03 5.06 -5.21
C PHE A 58 -6.61 3.91 -4.38
N PHE A 59 -5.83 3.26 -3.52
CA PHE A 59 -6.29 2.20 -2.62
C PHE A 59 -7.35 2.74 -1.65
N VAL A 60 -7.04 3.83 -0.97
CA VAL A 60 -7.98 4.52 -0.07
C VAL A 60 -9.29 4.87 -0.77
N ASP A 61 -9.23 5.45 -1.98
CA ASP A 61 -10.42 5.85 -2.72
C ASP A 61 -11.29 4.64 -3.11
N SER A 62 -10.66 3.55 -3.57
CA SER A 62 -11.35 2.33 -3.97
C SER A 62 -12.05 1.62 -2.80
N VAL A 63 -11.39 1.58 -1.64
CA VAL A 63 -11.94 1.03 -0.40
C VAL A 63 -13.08 1.90 0.13
N ARG A 64 -12.91 3.22 0.16
CA ARG A 64 -13.96 4.17 0.59
C ARG A 64 -15.21 4.08 -0.26
N ALA A 65 -15.07 3.88 -1.57
CA ALA A 65 -16.20 3.82 -2.49
C ALA A 65 -17.17 2.66 -2.21
N LEU A 66 -16.73 1.63 -1.51
CA LEU A 66 -17.52 0.41 -1.25
C LEU A 66 -17.67 0.07 0.23
N ARG A 67 -17.04 0.84 1.14
CA ARG A 67 -17.07 0.56 2.58
C ARG A 67 -18.48 0.49 3.18
N ASP A 68 -19.40 1.29 2.67
CA ASP A 68 -20.77 1.37 3.19
C ASP A 68 -21.62 0.13 2.86
N GLN A 69 -21.10 -0.80 2.04
CA GLN A 69 -21.71 -2.09 1.78
C GLN A 69 -21.42 -3.12 2.88
N VAL A 70 -20.59 -2.79 3.86
CA VAL A 70 -20.23 -3.65 4.99
C VAL A 70 -20.92 -3.16 6.25
N GLU A 71 -21.80 -3.98 6.85
CA GLU A 71 -22.50 -3.65 8.09
C GLU A 71 -21.73 -4.08 9.35
N ASP A 72 -20.80 -5.03 9.21
CA ASP A 72 -20.03 -5.56 10.34
C ASP A 72 -19.09 -4.49 10.92
N LYS A 73 -19.24 -4.23 12.24
CA LYS A 73 -18.51 -3.17 12.94
C LYS A 73 -17.01 -3.43 13.06
N ASP A 74 -16.61 -4.67 13.18
CA ASP A 74 -15.20 -5.03 13.29
C ASP A 74 -14.52 -4.83 11.93
N ARG A 75 -15.20 -5.22 10.85
CA ARG A 75 -14.79 -4.91 9.47
C ARG A 75 -14.68 -3.42 9.21
N GLN A 76 -15.67 -2.63 9.63
CA GLN A 76 -15.62 -1.17 9.49
C GLN A 76 -14.44 -0.54 10.24
N LYS A 77 -14.07 -1.13 11.39
CA LYS A 77 -12.88 -0.72 12.13
C LYS A 77 -11.60 -1.05 11.38
N ASP A 78 -11.49 -2.26 10.82
CA ASP A 78 -10.33 -2.68 10.04
C ASP A 78 -10.17 -1.83 8.76
N ILE A 79 -11.28 -1.55 8.05
CA ILE A 79 -11.32 -0.62 6.91
C ILE A 79 -10.85 0.78 7.32
N SER A 80 -11.28 1.28 8.47
CA SER A 80 -10.86 2.59 8.96
C SER A 80 -9.37 2.61 9.34
N GLY A 81 -8.86 1.52 9.91
CA GLY A 81 -7.44 1.32 10.20
C GLY A 81 -6.60 1.33 8.93
N PHE A 82 -7.00 0.54 7.93
CA PHE A 82 -6.37 0.50 6.60
C PHE A 82 -6.26 1.90 5.97
N ILE A 83 -7.41 2.61 5.86
CA ILE A 83 -7.42 3.97 5.29
C ILE A 83 -6.46 4.91 6.04
N GLY A 84 -6.34 4.74 7.34
CA GLY A 84 -5.44 5.54 8.16
C GLY A 84 -3.97 5.17 7.98
N GLN A 85 -3.62 3.88 7.89
CA GLN A 85 -2.25 3.43 7.63
C GLN A 85 -1.78 3.86 6.26
N GLU A 86 -2.58 3.67 5.20
CA GLU A 86 -2.27 4.12 3.85
C GLU A 86 -2.03 5.64 3.76
N ALA A 87 -2.81 6.43 4.51
CA ALA A 87 -2.58 7.87 4.58
C ALA A 87 -1.26 8.24 5.27
N MET A 88 -0.80 7.45 6.24
CA MET A 88 0.49 7.65 6.90
C MET A 88 1.64 7.18 6.00
N HIS A 89 1.50 6.05 5.30
CA HIS A 89 2.46 5.58 4.29
C HIS A 89 2.72 6.67 3.25
N SER A 90 1.64 7.20 2.64
CA SER A 90 1.74 8.30 1.67
C SER A 90 2.49 9.50 2.21
N LEU A 91 2.25 9.89 3.47
CA LEU A 91 2.89 11.04 4.08
C LEU A 91 4.39 10.83 4.30
N GLU A 92 4.78 9.69 4.85
CA GLU A 92 6.17 9.38 5.19
C GLU A 92 7.00 9.12 3.92
N HIS A 93 6.42 8.41 2.93
CA HIS A 93 7.08 8.23 1.63
C HIS A 93 7.20 9.54 0.86
N GLN A 94 6.23 10.47 0.96
CA GLN A 94 6.37 11.78 0.32
C GLN A 94 7.57 12.55 0.87
N ALA A 95 7.81 12.53 2.17
CA ALA A 95 8.97 13.18 2.79
C ALA A 95 10.31 12.60 2.26
N PHE A 96 10.37 11.27 2.06
CA PHE A 96 11.53 10.63 1.43
C PHE A 96 11.62 10.95 -0.07
N ASN A 97 10.50 10.99 -0.77
CA ASN A 97 10.44 11.28 -2.20
C ASN A 97 10.87 12.72 -2.52
N ASP A 98 10.58 13.67 -1.64
CA ASP A 98 11.04 15.06 -1.79
C ASP A 98 12.58 15.13 -1.82
N LEU A 99 13.27 14.29 -1.04
CA LEU A 99 14.71 14.16 -1.10
C LEU A 99 15.19 13.56 -2.44
N ILE A 100 14.51 12.52 -2.96
CA ILE A 100 14.87 11.87 -4.24
C ILE A 100 14.66 12.81 -5.41
N ALA A 101 13.60 13.62 -5.37
CA ALA A 101 13.19 14.50 -6.46
C ALA A 101 14.04 15.79 -6.56
N ASP A 102 14.90 16.08 -5.59
CA ASP A 102 15.75 17.28 -5.59
C ASP A 102 17.13 16.96 -6.20
N GLY A 103 17.20 16.85 -7.54
CA GLY A 103 18.51 16.79 -8.15
C GLY A 103 18.67 16.00 -9.46
N LYS A 104 19.70 15.15 -9.54
CA LYS A 104 20.22 14.51 -10.76
C LYS A 104 19.21 13.67 -11.54
N TYR A 105 18.14 13.19 -10.86
CA TYR A 105 17.20 12.23 -11.43
C TYR A 105 15.81 12.81 -11.71
N ASP A 106 15.65 14.12 -11.69
CA ASP A 106 14.36 14.83 -11.84
C ASP A 106 13.58 14.38 -13.07
N ASP A 107 14.23 14.23 -14.22
CA ASP A 107 13.57 13.78 -15.45
C ASP A 107 13.05 12.34 -15.34
N ILE A 108 13.80 11.47 -14.67
CA ILE A 108 13.40 10.07 -14.45
C ILE A 108 12.24 9.99 -13.47
N VAL A 109 12.30 10.77 -12.38
CA VAL A 109 11.23 10.92 -11.40
C VAL A 109 9.96 11.43 -12.07
N ALA A 110 10.05 12.54 -12.81
CA ALA A 110 8.92 13.12 -13.53
C ALA A 110 8.31 12.12 -14.53
N HIS A 111 9.14 11.34 -15.22
CA HIS A 111 8.68 10.30 -16.14
C HIS A 111 7.92 9.18 -15.41
N ALA A 112 8.50 8.64 -14.33
CA ALA A 112 7.89 7.57 -13.53
C ALA A 112 6.54 8.00 -12.96
N LEU A 113 6.47 9.17 -12.34
CA LEU A 113 5.23 9.75 -11.82
C LEU A 113 4.21 10.01 -12.94
N GLY A 114 4.67 10.49 -14.11
CA GLY A 114 3.80 10.71 -15.27
C GLY A 114 3.17 9.43 -15.80
N VAL A 115 3.90 8.31 -15.81
CA VAL A 115 3.36 6.98 -16.19
C VAL A 115 2.36 6.50 -15.15
N THR A 116 2.73 6.52 -13.87
CA THR A 116 1.86 6.10 -12.76
C THR A 116 0.55 6.88 -12.77
N ASN A 117 0.61 8.20 -12.87
CA ASN A 117 -0.57 9.05 -12.87
C ASN A 117 -1.50 8.81 -14.08
N LYS A 118 -0.94 8.54 -15.26
CA LYS A 118 -1.74 8.15 -16.44
C LYS A 118 -2.46 6.82 -16.25
N LEU A 119 -1.78 5.83 -15.66
CA LEU A 119 -2.37 4.51 -15.36
C LEU A 119 -3.50 4.64 -14.34
N LEU A 120 -3.28 5.35 -13.23
CA LEU A 120 -4.28 5.58 -12.20
C LEU A 120 -5.47 6.40 -12.70
N ALA A 121 -5.24 7.44 -13.50
CA ALA A 121 -6.30 8.21 -14.13
C ALA A 121 -7.12 7.34 -15.10
N GLY A 122 -6.46 6.47 -15.87
CA GLY A 122 -7.13 5.49 -16.72
C GLY A 122 -7.98 4.51 -15.91
N ALA A 123 -7.45 3.99 -14.81
CA ALA A 123 -8.21 3.11 -13.92
C ALA A 123 -9.44 3.82 -13.34
N ARG A 124 -9.29 5.04 -12.80
CA ARG A 124 -10.44 5.84 -12.30
C ARG A 124 -11.49 6.13 -13.36
N LYS A 125 -11.08 6.32 -14.61
CA LYS A 125 -11.99 6.68 -15.71
C LYS A 125 -12.75 5.50 -16.29
N TYR A 126 -12.09 4.33 -16.40
CA TYR A 126 -12.62 3.20 -17.19
C TYR A 126 -13.02 2.00 -16.35
N MET A 127 -12.59 1.91 -15.10
CA MET A 127 -12.91 0.81 -14.21
C MET A 127 -14.04 1.18 -13.26
N SER A 128 -14.97 0.25 -13.03
CA SER A 128 -15.98 0.38 -11.98
C SER A 128 -15.34 0.38 -10.58
N ASN A 129 -16.06 0.84 -9.55
CA ASN A 129 -15.56 0.81 -8.16
C ASN A 129 -15.12 -0.59 -7.73
N ARG A 130 -15.85 -1.65 -8.14
CA ARG A 130 -15.47 -3.04 -7.87
C ARG A 130 -14.20 -3.46 -8.57
N GLN A 131 -14.01 -3.04 -9.82
CA GLN A 131 -12.76 -3.33 -10.55
C GLN A 131 -11.58 -2.58 -9.95
N GLN A 132 -11.78 -1.33 -9.50
CA GLN A 132 -10.76 -0.58 -8.79
C GLN A 132 -10.39 -1.26 -7.47
N LEU A 133 -11.38 -1.72 -6.68
CA LEU A 133 -11.13 -2.47 -5.45
C LEU A 133 -10.44 -3.82 -5.72
N ALA A 134 -10.78 -4.51 -6.81
CA ALA A 134 -10.08 -5.74 -7.23
C ALA A 134 -8.62 -5.47 -7.57
N ALA A 135 -8.34 -4.36 -8.26
CA ALA A 135 -6.97 -3.93 -8.56
C ALA A 135 -6.20 -3.61 -7.27
N THR A 136 -6.83 -2.89 -6.33
CA THR A 136 -6.26 -2.62 -5.00
C THR A 136 -5.95 -3.94 -4.27
N ALA A 137 -6.89 -4.87 -4.19
CA ALA A 137 -6.65 -6.16 -3.52
C ALA A 137 -5.49 -6.96 -4.15
N GLY A 138 -5.31 -6.86 -5.48
CA GLY A 138 -4.19 -7.49 -6.18
C GLY A 138 -2.84 -6.81 -5.88
N LEU A 139 -2.82 -5.49 -5.82
CA LEU A 139 -1.62 -4.72 -5.50
C LEU A 139 -1.23 -4.88 -4.03
N GLU A 140 -2.20 -4.85 -3.12
CA GLU A 140 -2.03 -5.17 -1.70
C GLU A 140 -1.42 -6.56 -1.46
N HIS A 141 -1.83 -7.54 -2.26
CA HIS A 141 -1.22 -8.87 -2.20
C HIS A 141 0.25 -8.84 -2.63
N PHE A 142 0.57 -8.04 -3.64
CA PHE A 142 1.95 -7.86 -4.10
C PHE A 142 2.81 -7.12 -3.07
N THR A 143 2.30 -6.03 -2.47
CA THR A 143 3.03 -5.30 -1.41
C THR A 143 3.24 -6.18 -0.18
N ALA A 144 2.26 -7.01 0.20
CA ALA A 144 2.42 -7.98 1.28
C ALA A 144 3.51 -9.04 1.02
N ILE A 145 3.69 -9.48 -0.24
CA ILE A 145 4.80 -10.38 -0.63
C ILE A 145 6.15 -9.66 -0.49
N LEU A 146 6.24 -8.41 -0.93
CA LEU A 146 7.45 -7.61 -0.76
C LEU A 146 7.77 -7.36 0.71
N ALA A 147 6.75 -7.04 1.50
CA ALA A 147 6.86 -6.86 2.95
C ALA A 147 7.40 -8.13 3.64
N ASP A 148 6.84 -9.31 3.32
CA ASP A 148 7.34 -10.59 3.84
C ASP A 148 8.80 -10.84 3.44
N ALA A 149 9.16 -10.53 2.20
CA ALA A 149 10.54 -10.65 1.72
C ALA A 149 11.51 -9.73 2.48
N ILE A 150 11.12 -8.48 2.74
CA ILE A 150 11.89 -7.52 3.55
C ILE A 150 12.05 -8.04 4.96
N LEU A 151 10.95 -8.39 5.64
CA LEU A 151 10.96 -8.77 7.06
C LEU A 151 11.71 -10.10 7.32
N ARG A 152 11.74 -11.01 6.34
CA ARG A 152 12.50 -12.27 6.44
C ARG A 152 13.99 -12.14 6.14
N ARG A 153 14.44 -10.99 5.68
CA ARG A 153 15.84 -10.78 5.27
C ARG A 153 16.52 -9.66 6.07
N PRO A 154 16.66 -9.84 7.40
CA PRO A 154 17.35 -8.86 8.23
C PRO A 154 18.83 -8.64 7.81
N ASP A 155 19.42 -9.59 7.12
CA ASP A 155 20.74 -9.47 6.50
C ASP A 155 20.79 -8.41 5.39
N LEU A 156 19.74 -8.31 4.58
CA LEU A 156 19.60 -7.26 3.56
C LEU A 156 19.26 -5.91 4.21
N MET A 157 18.38 -5.90 5.19
CA MET A 157 17.97 -4.66 5.86
C MET A 157 19.16 -3.94 6.52
N LYS A 158 20.14 -4.69 7.06
CA LYS A 158 21.35 -4.12 7.64
C LYS A 158 22.26 -3.40 6.62
N LYS A 159 22.05 -3.62 5.33
CA LYS A 159 22.80 -2.99 4.24
C LYS A 159 22.20 -1.65 3.78
N MET A 160 20.99 -1.35 4.22
CA MET A 160 20.37 -0.04 3.98
C MET A 160 20.92 1.01 4.93
N ASP A 161 20.94 2.26 4.48
CA ASP A 161 21.09 3.37 5.40
C ASP A 161 20.01 3.30 6.50
N PRO A 162 20.37 3.47 7.77
CA PRO A 162 19.45 3.30 8.89
C PRO A 162 18.15 4.12 8.78
N ALA A 163 18.24 5.37 8.31
CA ALA A 163 17.07 6.24 8.19
C ALA A 163 16.08 5.73 7.14
N VAL A 164 16.58 5.27 5.99
CA VAL A 164 15.74 4.68 4.93
C VAL A 164 15.23 3.30 5.31
N ARG A 165 16.10 2.49 5.95
CA ARG A 165 15.70 1.17 6.45
C ARG A 165 14.50 1.24 7.37
N ASP A 166 14.48 2.19 8.29
CA ASP A 166 13.44 2.28 9.29
C ASP A 166 12.09 2.64 8.66
N LEU A 167 12.06 3.47 7.61
CA LEU A 167 10.88 3.71 6.77
C LEU A 167 10.36 2.41 6.13
N TRP A 168 11.23 1.67 5.45
CA TRP A 168 10.85 0.44 4.73
C TRP A 168 10.42 -0.68 5.66
N VAL A 169 11.07 -0.84 6.82
CA VAL A 169 10.69 -1.85 7.80
C VAL A 169 9.34 -1.52 8.46
N TRP A 170 9.11 -0.26 8.81
CA TRP A 170 7.83 0.19 9.35
C TRP A 170 6.69 -0.04 8.34
N HIS A 171 6.87 0.39 7.10
CA HIS A 171 5.89 0.18 6.03
C HIS A 171 5.59 -1.32 5.86
N ALA A 172 6.62 -2.17 5.76
CA ALA A 172 6.45 -3.62 5.62
C ALA A 172 5.68 -4.26 6.80
N ILE A 173 5.84 -3.75 8.02
CA ILE A 173 5.07 -4.22 9.17
C ILE A 173 3.60 -3.86 8.99
N GLU A 174 3.27 -2.61 8.65
CA GLU A 174 1.89 -2.16 8.47
C GLU A 174 1.22 -2.86 7.28
N GLU A 175 1.92 -3.11 6.16
CA GLU A 175 1.45 -3.95 5.05
C GLU A 175 1.04 -5.36 5.52
N THR A 176 1.79 -5.92 6.47
CA THR A 176 1.46 -7.24 7.04
C THR A 176 0.22 -7.19 7.92
N GLU A 177 0.00 -6.08 8.64
CA GLU A 177 -1.17 -5.88 9.52
C GLU A 177 -2.47 -5.81 8.72
N HIS A 178 -2.49 -5.09 7.59
CA HIS A 178 -3.72 -4.78 6.85
C HIS A 178 -3.92 -5.57 5.54
N LYS A 179 -3.00 -6.43 5.14
CA LYS A 179 -2.96 -7.18 3.86
C LYS A 179 -4.25 -7.85 3.39
N ALA A 180 -5.19 -8.11 4.30
CA ALA A 180 -6.44 -8.81 3.97
C ALA A 180 -7.62 -7.85 3.75
N VAL A 181 -7.52 -6.59 4.16
CA VAL A 181 -8.67 -5.68 4.23
C VAL A 181 -9.32 -5.44 2.87
N ALA A 182 -8.54 -5.09 1.86
CA ALA A 182 -9.07 -4.84 0.51
C ALA A 182 -9.66 -6.10 -0.13
N TYR A 183 -9.02 -7.26 0.05
CA TYR A 183 -9.52 -8.53 -0.45
C TYR A 183 -10.83 -8.96 0.24
N ASP A 184 -10.90 -8.80 1.54
CA ASP A 184 -12.06 -9.15 2.32
C ASP A 184 -13.26 -8.26 1.96
N LEU A 185 -13.05 -6.94 1.83
CA LEU A 185 -14.08 -6.03 1.36
C LEU A 185 -14.53 -6.39 -0.06
N TYR A 186 -13.62 -6.77 -0.94
CA TYR A 186 -13.95 -7.20 -2.30
C TYR A 186 -14.84 -8.44 -2.31
N THR A 187 -14.52 -9.44 -1.49
CA THR A 187 -15.32 -10.67 -1.37
C THR A 187 -16.68 -10.43 -0.76
N ASP A 188 -16.78 -9.55 0.25
CA ASP A 188 -18.05 -9.15 0.83
C ASP A 188 -18.95 -8.48 -0.24
N CYS A 189 -18.41 -7.58 -1.05
CA CYS A 189 -19.14 -6.92 -2.15
C CYS A 189 -19.61 -7.88 -3.26
N LEU A 190 -18.88 -8.99 -3.50
CA LEU A 190 -19.29 -10.00 -4.48
C LEU A 190 -20.44 -10.87 -3.98
N LEU A 191 -20.44 -11.22 -2.69
CA LEU A 191 -21.48 -12.05 -2.09
C LEU A 191 -22.85 -11.35 -2.09
N TYR A 192 -22.87 -10.05 -1.82
CA TYR A 192 -24.10 -9.23 -1.88
C TYR A 192 -24.78 -9.20 -3.26
N THR A 193 -24.05 -9.47 -4.33
CA THR A 193 -24.64 -9.46 -5.69
C THR A 193 -25.17 -10.81 -6.14
N SER A 194 -24.71 -11.91 -5.54
CA SER A 194 -25.27 -13.23 -5.84
C SER A 194 -26.63 -13.42 -5.18
N ASP A 195 -26.82 -12.86 -3.98
CA ASP A 195 -28.11 -12.96 -3.26
C ASP A 195 -29.20 -12.07 -3.86
N ALA A 196 -28.83 -10.93 -4.49
CA ALA A 196 -29.78 -10.04 -5.17
C ALA A 196 -30.22 -10.53 -6.57
N ALA A 197 -29.55 -11.52 -7.13
CA ALA A 197 -29.89 -12.11 -8.43
C ALA A 197 -30.83 -13.34 -8.30
N ASP A 198 -31.06 -13.81 -7.07
CA ASP A 198 -31.92 -14.97 -6.74
C ASP A 198 -33.32 -14.57 -6.18
N GLU A 199 -33.60 -13.25 -6.07
CA GLU A 199 -34.94 -12.68 -5.79
C GLU A 199 -35.61 -12.14 -7.08
#